data_28feda2a2e3985b083a243d9cc5b4477
#
_entry.id   28feda2a2e3985b083a243d9cc5b4477
#
_cell.length_a   1.000
_cell.length_b   1.000
_cell.length_c   1.000
_cell.angle_alpha   90.00
_cell.angle_beta   90.00
_cell.angle_gamma   90.00
#
_symmetry.space_group_name_H-M   'P 1'
#
loop_
_entity.id
_entity.type
_entity.pdbx_description
1 polymer ?
#
loop_
_entity_poly.entity_id
_entity_poly.type
_entity_poly.pdbx_seq_one_letter_code
_entity_poly.pdbx_strand_id
1 'polypeptide(L)'
;MNIARVEYYFAEMLSILEMPRQEEWKVDIVTAVWDNDPCLIEGGTVQISNNIWFVGTINNDDSTFAVADKVYDRAIPIDLDSRADAFECEDTPPVYISTDHLNALFEQAKQDYPISQEMLDKLDEVNAYVIKAFRLAFGNRIMKQIRDYVPCFIACGGTEIQAVDFIVAKKVLRKFESLSLGFMKDELTKFENYLDRTFGKNTMVICKQYIEQLKKNN
;
A
#
# COMPACT_ATOMS: atom_id res chain seq x y z
N MET A 1 4.86 10.81 -11.42
CA MET A 1 4.28 9.75 -12.27
C MET A 1 3.04 10.22 -13.03
N ASN A 2 2.16 10.98 -12.45
CA ASN A 2 0.81 11.26 -12.99
C ASN A 2 0.69 12.50 -13.92
N ILE A 3 1.76 12.92 -14.58
CA ILE A 3 1.71 13.84 -15.74
C ILE A 3 0.98 13.16 -16.92
N ALA A 4 1.04 11.82 -16.99
CA ALA A 4 0.23 10.99 -17.87
C ALA A 4 -0.53 9.97 -17.02
N ARG A 5 -1.54 9.31 -17.58
CA ARG A 5 -2.30 8.28 -16.87
C ARG A 5 -1.43 7.05 -16.60
N VAL A 6 -1.05 6.87 -15.33
CA VAL A 6 -0.15 5.82 -14.86
C VAL A 6 -0.65 4.43 -15.27
N GLU A 7 -1.94 4.22 -15.18
CA GLU A 7 -2.60 2.95 -15.51
C GLU A 7 -2.50 2.53 -16.98
N TYR A 8 -2.00 3.41 -17.86
CA TYR A 8 -1.80 3.06 -19.26
C TYR A 8 -0.35 2.69 -19.54
N TYR A 9 0.60 3.54 -19.16
CA TYR A 9 2.01 3.28 -19.47
C TYR A 9 2.69 2.31 -18.49
N PHE A 10 2.13 2.13 -17.28
CA PHE A 10 2.69 1.24 -16.25
C PHE A 10 1.82 0.00 -16.00
N ALA A 11 0.80 -0.25 -16.84
CA ALA A 11 -0.16 -1.32 -16.66
C ALA A 11 0.49 -2.70 -16.67
N GLU A 12 1.42 -2.94 -17.59
CA GLU A 12 2.15 -4.19 -17.73
C GLU A 12 2.99 -4.48 -16.49
N MET A 13 3.79 -3.50 -16.04
CA MET A 13 4.57 -3.61 -14.80
C MET A 13 3.71 -3.91 -13.58
N LEU A 14 2.56 -3.23 -13.46
CA LEU A 14 1.62 -3.50 -12.36
C LEU A 14 1.10 -4.94 -12.38
N SER A 15 0.93 -5.52 -13.56
CA SER A 15 0.47 -6.90 -13.69
C SER A 15 1.57 -7.90 -13.40
N ILE A 16 2.77 -7.65 -13.90
CA ILE A 16 3.95 -8.51 -13.71
C ILE A 16 4.33 -8.58 -12.24
N LEU A 17 4.38 -7.45 -11.54
CA LEU A 17 4.74 -7.39 -10.12
C LEU A 17 3.74 -8.09 -9.19
N GLU A 18 2.56 -8.48 -9.69
CA GLU A 18 1.57 -9.29 -8.94
C GLU A 18 1.72 -10.80 -9.18
N MET A 19 2.52 -11.22 -10.15
CA MET A 19 2.73 -12.64 -10.41
C MET A 19 3.36 -13.32 -9.19
N PRO A 20 2.82 -14.46 -8.75
CA PRO A 20 3.28 -15.12 -7.52
C PRO A 20 4.69 -15.71 -7.63
N ARG A 21 5.14 -15.99 -8.87
CA ARG A 21 6.45 -16.55 -9.17
C ARG A 21 7.31 -15.52 -9.88
N GLN A 22 8.49 -15.32 -9.36
CA GLN A 22 9.43 -14.35 -9.89
C GLN A 22 9.93 -14.71 -11.29
N GLU A 23 9.98 -15.98 -11.63
CA GLU A 23 10.35 -16.46 -12.97
C GLU A 23 9.38 -15.94 -14.05
N GLU A 24 8.19 -15.52 -13.63
CA GLU A 24 7.15 -14.93 -14.49
C GLU A 24 7.30 -13.39 -14.62
N TRP A 25 8.23 -12.76 -13.88
CA TRP A 25 8.46 -11.31 -13.93
C TRP A 25 9.27 -10.92 -15.16
N LYS A 26 8.65 -11.03 -16.31
CA LYS A 26 9.26 -10.69 -17.62
C LYS A 26 8.51 -9.54 -18.25
N VAL A 27 9.26 -8.57 -18.77
CA VAL A 27 8.74 -7.39 -19.47
C VAL A 27 9.12 -7.49 -20.93
N ASP A 28 8.16 -7.32 -21.82
CA ASP A 28 8.39 -7.21 -23.25
C ASP A 28 8.98 -5.82 -23.56
N ILE A 29 10.21 -5.80 -24.07
CA ILE A 29 10.94 -4.57 -24.41
C ILE A 29 10.88 -4.29 -25.90
N VAL A 30 11.06 -5.32 -26.71
CA VAL A 30 11.04 -5.22 -28.18
C VAL A 30 10.20 -6.32 -28.80
N THR A 31 9.54 -5.99 -29.90
CA THR A 31 8.67 -6.93 -30.63
C THR A 31 9.42 -7.82 -31.61
N ALA A 32 10.68 -7.48 -31.91
CA ALA A 32 11.54 -8.23 -32.82
C ALA A 32 12.91 -8.43 -32.19
N VAL A 33 13.45 -9.64 -32.33
CA VAL A 33 14.80 -10.00 -31.89
C VAL A 33 15.81 -9.56 -32.93
N TRP A 34 16.90 -8.93 -32.49
CA TRP A 34 18.00 -8.45 -33.34
C TRP A 34 19.30 -9.14 -32.93
N ASP A 35 20.18 -9.39 -33.90
CA ASP A 35 21.45 -10.09 -33.65
C ASP A 35 22.38 -9.37 -32.65
N ASN A 36 22.19 -8.07 -32.49
CA ASN A 36 23.00 -7.23 -31.59
C ASN A 36 22.22 -6.76 -30.35
N ASP A 37 21.16 -7.44 -29.98
CA ASP A 37 20.45 -7.13 -28.73
C ASP A 37 21.39 -7.30 -27.53
N PRO A 38 21.25 -6.43 -26.49
CA PRO A 38 21.97 -6.62 -25.23
C PRO A 38 21.74 -8.02 -24.66
N CYS A 39 22.77 -8.62 -24.08
CA CYS A 39 22.73 -10.00 -23.58
C CYS A 39 21.66 -10.27 -22.50
N LEU A 40 21.11 -9.23 -21.90
CA LEU A 40 20.01 -9.34 -20.93
C LEU A 40 18.62 -9.38 -21.56
N ILE A 41 18.52 -9.12 -22.88
CA ILE A 41 17.27 -9.23 -23.63
C ILE A 41 17.20 -10.63 -24.26
N GLU A 42 16.37 -11.48 -23.69
CA GLU A 42 16.16 -12.84 -24.19
C GLU A 42 14.81 -12.93 -24.91
N GLY A 43 14.84 -13.16 -26.22
CA GLY A 43 13.61 -13.26 -27.01
C GLY A 43 12.75 -12.01 -27.03
N GLY A 44 13.35 -10.84 -26.89
CA GLY A 44 12.64 -9.55 -26.80
C GLY A 44 12.20 -9.16 -25.39
N THR A 45 12.47 -9.99 -24.39
CA THR A 45 12.02 -9.78 -23.01
C THR A 45 13.19 -9.54 -22.05
N VAL A 46 12.92 -8.85 -20.95
CA VAL A 46 13.85 -8.67 -19.82
C VAL A 46 13.26 -9.25 -18.55
N GLN A 47 14.03 -10.09 -17.87
CA GLN A 47 13.69 -10.62 -16.55
C GLN A 47 13.92 -9.55 -15.49
N ILE A 48 12.89 -9.25 -14.68
CA ILE A 48 13.01 -8.35 -13.52
C ILE A 48 13.53 -9.15 -12.33
N SER A 49 14.59 -8.65 -11.72
CA SER A 49 15.17 -9.27 -10.52
C SER A 49 14.37 -8.90 -9.27
N ASN A 50 14.34 -9.78 -8.26
CA ASN A 50 13.64 -9.59 -6.99
C ASN A 50 14.25 -8.51 -6.07
N ASN A 51 15.42 -7.99 -6.40
CA ASN A 51 16.09 -6.91 -5.67
C ASN A 51 15.78 -5.52 -6.23
N ILE A 52 14.83 -5.41 -7.16
CA ILE A 52 14.42 -4.14 -7.76
C ILE A 52 13.13 -3.67 -7.08
N TRP A 53 13.17 -2.44 -6.55
CA TRP A 53 12.00 -1.77 -5.98
C TRP A 53 11.64 -0.56 -6.82
N PHE A 54 10.36 -0.40 -7.09
CA PHE A 54 9.83 0.72 -7.86
C PHE A 54 9.28 1.76 -6.91
N VAL A 55 9.82 2.97 -6.96
CA VAL A 55 9.34 4.12 -6.19
C VAL A 55 8.89 5.19 -7.18
N GLY A 56 7.71 5.71 -6.97
CA GLY A 56 7.14 6.75 -7.84
C GLY A 56 6.61 7.92 -7.01
N THR A 57 6.85 9.13 -7.48
CA THR A 57 6.26 10.35 -6.92
C THR A 57 5.01 10.75 -7.69
N ILE A 58 4.01 11.23 -6.98
CA ILE A 58 2.72 11.68 -7.51
C ILE A 58 2.48 13.09 -6.97
N ASN A 59 2.11 14.02 -7.85
CA ASN A 59 1.61 15.32 -7.44
C ASN A 59 0.08 15.25 -7.38
N ASN A 60 -0.48 15.76 -6.29
CA ASN A 60 -1.92 15.84 -6.12
C ASN A 60 -2.37 17.30 -6.34
N ASP A 61 -2.30 17.75 -7.59
CA ASP A 61 -2.72 19.07 -8.01
C ASP A 61 -3.65 19.00 -9.25
N ASP A 62 -4.35 20.09 -9.53
CA ASP A 62 -5.34 20.17 -10.62
C ASP A 62 -4.73 20.02 -12.02
N SER A 63 -3.40 20.10 -12.15
CA SER A 63 -2.69 19.99 -13.44
C SER A 63 -2.31 18.55 -13.80
N THR A 64 -2.54 17.61 -12.90
CA THR A 64 -2.13 16.21 -13.05
C THR A 64 -3.33 15.26 -13.12
N PHE A 65 -3.12 14.06 -13.69
CA PHE A 65 -4.18 13.06 -13.77
C PHE A 65 -4.38 12.36 -12.41
N ALA A 66 -5.64 12.11 -12.08
CA ALA A 66 -5.97 11.23 -10.96
C ALA A 66 -5.40 9.82 -11.22
N VAL A 67 -4.84 9.22 -10.19
CA VAL A 67 -4.28 7.87 -10.24
C VAL A 67 -5.37 6.85 -9.94
N ALA A 68 -5.52 5.86 -10.81
CA ALA A 68 -6.55 4.85 -10.67
C ALA A 68 -6.30 3.91 -9.46
N ASP A 69 -7.38 3.43 -8.85
CA ASP A 69 -7.35 2.53 -7.69
C ASP A 69 -6.46 1.29 -7.91
N LYS A 70 -6.42 0.77 -9.13
CA LYS A 70 -5.59 -0.39 -9.47
C LYS A 70 -4.09 -0.16 -9.25
N VAL A 71 -3.62 1.10 -9.27
CA VAL A 71 -2.23 1.46 -8.94
C VAL A 71 -2.03 1.43 -7.42
N TYR A 72 -2.96 2.06 -6.70
CA TYR A 72 -2.92 2.10 -5.23
C TYR A 72 -3.11 0.73 -4.57
N ASP A 73 -3.87 -0.17 -5.18
CA ASP A 73 -4.00 -1.54 -4.69
C ASP A 73 -2.65 -2.30 -4.68
N ARG A 74 -1.71 -1.89 -5.56
CA ARG A 74 -0.41 -2.53 -5.76
C ARG A 74 0.78 -1.81 -5.12
N ALA A 75 0.58 -0.57 -4.70
CA ALA A 75 1.61 0.26 -4.06
C ALA A 75 1.23 0.57 -2.60
N ILE A 76 2.20 0.90 -1.78
CA ILE A 76 1.98 1.50 -0.46
C ILE A 76 2.14 3.01 -0.61
N PRO A 77 1.05 3.81 -0.54
CA PRO A 77 1.15 5.26 -0.63
C PRO A 77 1.70 5.85 0.68
N ILE A 78 2.64 6.78 0.52
CA ILE A 78 3.17 7.60 1.61
C ILE A 78 2.80 9.04 1.27
N ASP A 79 1.94 9.66 2.08
CA ASP A 79 1.52 11.03 1.87
C ASP A 79 2.49 11.97 2.61
N LEU A 80 2.93 13.01 1.93
CA LEU A 80 3.81 14.05 2.45
C LEU A 80 3.00 15.33 2.65
N ASP A 81 2.12 15.33 3.64
CA ASP A 81 1.10 16.36 3.85
C ASP A 81 1.61 17.58 4.62
N SER A 82 2.81 17.51 5.17
CA SER A 82 3.39 18.59 5.97
C SER A 82 4.84 18.85 5.59
N ARG A 83 5.23 20.10 5.74
CA ARG A 83 6.63 20.48 5.66
C ARG A 83 7.31 20.08 6.97
N ALA A 84 8.35 19.25 6.89
CA ALA A 84 9.20 18.96 8.03
C ALA A 84 10.12 20.16 8.34
N ASP A 85 10.40 20.36 9.61
CA ASP A 85 11.48 21.26 10.02
C ASP A 85 12.83 20.67 9.58
N ALA A 86 13.77 21.56 9.30
CA ALA A 86 15.14 21.15 9.00
C ALA A 86 15.74 20.47 10.25
N PHE A 87 16.36 19.33 10.06
CA PHE A 87 17.08 18.62 11.12
C PHE A 87 18.48 18.25 10.64
N GLU A 88 19.41 18.20 11.57
CA GLU A 88 20.74 17.66 11.35
C GLU A 88 20.76 16.19 11.77
N CYS A 89 21.37 15.34 10.96
CA CYS A 89 21.60 13.94 11.30
C CYS A 89 23.08 13.60 11.06
N GLU A 90 23.59 12.68 11.86
CA GLU A 90 24.92 12.13 11.64
C GLU A 90 24.93 11.26 10.38
N ASP A 91 26.03 11.28 9.64
CA ASP A 91 26.25 10.39 8.53
C ASP A 91 26.27 8.94 9.02
N THR A 92 25.38 8.13 8.50
CA THR A 92 25.35 6.69 8.79
C THR A 92 26.08 5.92 7.69
N PRO A 93 26.89 4.90 8.04
CA PRO A 93 27.51 4.07 7.02
C PRO A 93 26.46 3.31 6.20
N PRO A 94 26.72 3.07 4.91
CA PRO A 94 25.78 2.30 4.08
C PRO A 94 25.61 0.88 4.63
N VAL A 95 24.40 0.40 4.63
CA VAL A 95 24.07 -0.99 4.99
C VAL A 95 24.05 -1.83 3.72
N TYR A 96 24.87 -2.88 3.68
CA TYR A 96 24.88 -3.85 2.60
C TYR A 96 24.13 -5.11 3.06
N ILE A 97 23.04 -5.40 2.41
CA ILE A 97 22.22 -6.58 2.70
C ILE A 97 21.89 -7.30 1.40
N SER A 98 22.02 -8.62 1.37
CA SER A 98 21.53 -9.40 0.23
C SER A 98 20.02 -9.53 0.27
N THR A 99 19.40 -9.69 -0.89
CA THR A 99 17.95 -9.93 -1.00
C THR A 99 17.50 -11.17 -0.21
N ASP A 100 18.30 -12.24 -0.26
CA ASP A 100 17.99 -13.48 0.47
C ASP A 100 18.00 -13.24 1.98
N HIS A 101 18.97 -12.47 2.49
CA HIS A 101 19.00 -12.12 3.91
C HIS A 101 17.82 -11.23 4.31
N LEU A 102 17.49 -10.23 3.48
CA LEU A 102 16.33 -9.36 3.73
C LEU A 102 15.02 -10.15 3.74
N ASN A 103 14.84 -11.06 2.78
CA ASN A 103 13.68 -11.95 2.75
C ASN A 103 13.62 -12.87 3.96
N ALA A 104 14.76 -13.40 4.41
CA ALA A 104 14.82 -14.22 5.61
C ALA A 104 14.38 -13.43 6.86
N LEU A 105 14.77 -12.15 6.97
CA LEU A 105 14.31 -11.28 8.07
C LEU A 105 12.80 -11.04 8.02
N PHE A 106 12.21 -10.86 6.83
CA PHE A 106 10.75 -10.73 6.72
C PHE A 106 10.02 -12.01 7.12
N GLU A 107 10.51 -13.18 6.69
CA GLU A 107 9.90 -14.44 7.09
C GLU A 107 10.07 -14.72 8.59
N GLN A 108 11.21 -14.36 9.18
CA GLN A 108 11.41 -14.43 10.62
C GLN A 108 10.45 -13.51 11.37
N ALA A 109 10.28 -12.26 10.93
CA ALA A 109 9.31 -11.34 11.54
C ALA A 109 7.88 -11.90 11.52
N LYS A 110 7.47 -12.57 10.44
CA LYS A 110 6.15 -13.22 10.36
C LYS A 110 5.98 -14.38 11.34
N GLN A 111 7.06 -15.08 11.67
CA GLN A 111 7.05 -16.16 12.67
C GLN A 111 7.05 -15.62 14.09
N ASP A 112 7.87 -14.60 14.36
CA ASP A 112 8.09 -14.06 15.71
C ASP A 112 6.94 -13.15 16.17
N TYR A 113 6.30 -12.44 15.23
CA TYR A 113 5.27 -11.42 15.49
C TYR A 113 4.00 -11.66 14.65
N PRO A 114 3.40 -12.85 14.65
CA PRO A 114 2.18 -13.08 13.88
C PRO A 114 1.07 -12.14 14.36
N ILE A 115 0.27 -11.66 13.41
CA ILE A 115 -0.92 -10.87 13.75
C ILE A 115 -1.84 -11.69 14.65
N SER A 116 -2.37 -11.06 15.69
CA SER A 116 -3.25 -11.73 16.66
C SER A 116 -4.59 -12.13 16.03
N GLN A 117 -5.17 -13.24 16.50
CA GLN A 117 -6.50 -13.66 16.06
C GLN A 117 -7.56 -12.62 16.42
N GLU A 118 -7.44 -12.00 17.59
CA GLU A 118 -8.33 -10.90 18.00
C GLU A 118 -8.31 -9.74 16.99
N MET A 119 -7.13 -9.39 16.48
CA MET A 119 -7.01 -8.32 15.48
C MET A 119 -7.61 -8.75 14.14
N LEU A 120 -7.43 -9.99 13.72
CA LEU A 120 -8.05 -10.53 12.50
C LEU A 120 -9.58 -10.50 12.60
N ASP A 121 -10.14 -10.92 13.73
CA ASP A 121 -11.58 -10.91 13.98
C ASP A 121 -12.14 -9.47 13.91
N LYS A 122 -11.45 -8.51 14.53
CA LYS A 122 -11.81 -7.08 14.44
C LYS A 122 -11.75 -6.54 13.00
N LEU A 123 -10.77 -6.96 12.22
CA LEU A 123 -10.68 -6.57 10.81
C LEU A 123 -11.82 -7.15 9.97
N ASP A 124 -12.24 -8.38 10.24
CA ASP A 124 -13.39 -8.99 9.58
C ASP A 124 -14.71 -8.26 9.95
N GLU A 125 -14.87 -7.84 11.20
CA GLU A 125 -15.98 -7.00 11.64
C GLU A 125 -15.99 -5.64 10.93
N VAL A 126 -14.81 -4.99 10.82
CA VAL A 126 -14.67 -3.72 10.08
C VAL A 126 -15.01 -3.90 8.62
N ASN A 127 -14.57 -4.99 7.99
CA ASN A 127 -14.91 -5.30 6.61
C ASN A 127 -16.43 -5.48 6.42
N ALA A 128 -17.07 -6.21 7.33
CA ALA A 128 -18.52 -6.38 7.31
C ALA A 128 -19.26 -5.03 7.44
N TYR A 129 -18.77 -4.15 8.33
CA TYR A 129 -19.34 -2.81 8.48
C TYR A 129 -19.19 -1.99 7.20
N VAL A 130 -17.98 -1.96 6.63
CA VAL A 130 -17.66 -1.19 5.41
C VAL A 130 -18.50 -1.67 4.22
N ILE A 131 -18.68 -2.99 4.07
CA ILE A 131 -19.56 -3.56 3.03
C ILE A 131 -21.00 -3.06 3.21
N LYS A 132 -21.50 -3.11 4.43
CA LYS A 132 -22.89 -2.75 4.74
C LYS A 132 -23.16 -1.25 4.57
N ALA A 133 -22.26 -0.41 5.06
CA ALA A 133 -22.45 1.04 5.10
C ALA A 133 -22.04 1.72 3.78
N PHE A 134 -20.98 1.26 3.15
CA PHE A 134 -20.34 1.95 2.01
C PHE A 134 -20.34 1.12 0.71
N ARG A 135 -20.79 -0.13 0.76
CA ARG A 135 -20.75 -1.08 -0.38
C ARG A 135 -19.34 -1.29 -0.95
N LEU A 136 -18.34 -1.11 -0.13
CA LEU A 136 -16.94 -1.38 -0.42
C LEU A 136 -16.49 -2.62 0.36
N ALA A 137 -15.56 -3.38 -0.22
CA ALA A 137 -14.93 -4.49 0.48
C ALA A 137 -13.41 -4.39 0.34
N PHE A 138 -12.70 -4.75 1.39
CA PHE A 138 -11.27 -5.05 1.26
C PHE A 138 -11.10 -6.57 1.20
N GLY A 139 -10.76 -7.03 -0.01
CA GLY A 139 -10.68 -8.46 -0.30
C GLY A 139 -9.39 -9.12 0.21
N ASN A 140 -9.23 -10.38 -0.15
CA ASN A 140 -8.12 -11.26 0.26
C ASN A 140 -6.72 -10.64 0.01
N ARG A 141 -6.55 -9.81 -1.04
CA ARG A 141 -5.29 -9.13 -1.33
C ARG A 141 -4.88 -8.19 -0.18
N ILE A 142 -5.80 -7.34 0.27
CA ILE A 142 -5.53 -6.40 1.38
C ILE A 142 -5.28 -7.19 2.67
N MET A 143 -6.05 -8.23 2.94
CA MET A 143 -5.82 -9.09 4.10
C MET A 143 -4.46 -9.80 4.06
N LYS A 144 -4.00 -10.22 2.87
CA LYS A 144 -2.64 -10.75 2.70
C LYS A 144 -1.59 -9.67 2.99
N GLN A 145 -1.76 -8.47 2.44
CA GLN A 145 -0.83 -7.35 2.70
C GLN A 145 -0.77 -6.98 4.19
N ILE A 146 -1.89 -7.02 4.90
CA ILE A 146 -1.94 -6.81 6.36
C ILE A 146 -1.11 -7.88 7.08
N ARG A 147 -1.30 -9.16 6.73
CA ARG A 147 -0.55 -10.28 7.35
C ARG A 147 0.94 -10.25 7.05
N ASP A 148 1.34 -9.68 5.94
CA ASP A 148 2.75 -9.52 5.58
C ASP A 148 3.37 -8.27 6.24
N TYR A 149 2.61 -7.17 6.34
CA TYR A 149 3.10 -5.87 6.81
C TYR A 149 3.18 -5.77 8.34
N VAL A 150 2.12 -6.20 9.04
CA VAL A 150 2.00 -6.02 10.49
C VAL A 150 3.17 -6.65 11.26
N PRO A 151 3.57 -7.90 10.99
CA PRO A 151 4.72 -8.51 11.65
C PRO A 151 6.02 -7.74 11.45
N CYS A 152 6.26 -7.28 10.22
CA CYS A 152 7.48 -6.53 9.88
C CYS A 152 7.50 -5.18 10.61
N PHE A 153 6.34 -4.51 10.72
CA PHE A 153 6.22 -3.25 11.44
C PHE A 153 6.49 -3.42 12.94
N ILE A 154 5.99 -4.49 13.54
CA ILE A 154 6.25 -4.83 14.96
C ILE A 154 7.73 -5.13 15.15
N ALA A 155 8.36 -5.90 14.26
CA ALA A 155 9.79 -6.19 14.32
C ALA A 155 10.67 -4.92 14.25
N CYS A 156 10.17 -3.85 13.62
CA CYS A 156 10.82 -2.55 13.59
C CYS A 156 10.51 -1.66 14.82
N GLY A 157 9.87 -2.20 15.86
CA GLY A 157 9.60 -1.51 17.12
C GLY A 157 8.26 -0.79 17.19
N GLY A 158 7.38 -0.99 16.21
CA GLY A 158 6.00 -0.49 16.25
C GLY A 158 5.05 -1.43 16.98
N THR A 159 3.77 -1.06 17.03
CA THR A 159 2.72 -1.88 17.62
C THR A 159 1.75 -2.41 16.57
N GLU A 160 1.07 -3.52 16.88
CA GLU A 160 0.08 -4.13 15.99
C GLU A 160 -1.00 -3.14 15.58
N ILE A 161 -1.53 -2.38 16.55
CA ILE A 161 -2.58 -1.39 16.28
C ILE A 161 -2.10 -0.24 15.39
N GLN A 162 -0.86 0.23 15.54
CA GLN A 162 -0.29 1.27 14.69
C GLN A 162 -0.12 0.78 13.24
N ALA A 163 0.32 -0.46 13.07
CA ALA A 163 0.46 -1.07 11.75
C ALA A 163 -0.90 -1.21 11.06
N VAL A 164 -1.91 -1.68 11.79
CA VAL A 164 -3.28 -1.84 11.28
C VAL A 164 -3.89 -0.49 10.96
N ASP A 165 -3.74 0.52 11.82
CA ASP A 165 -4.20 1.89 11.57
C ASP A 165 -3.65 2.43 10.26
N PHE A 166 -2.32 2.34 10.07
CA PHE A 166 -1.69 2.80 8.84
C PHE A 166 -2.22 2.10 7.60
N ILE A 167 -2.25 0.75 7.59
CA ILE A 167 -2.62 0.01 6.38
C ILE A 167 -4.12 0.12 6.06
N VAL A 168 -4.98 0.21 7.08
CA VAL A 168 -6.42 0.45 6.88
C VAL A 168 -6.66 1.84 6.31
N ALA A 169 -5.99 2.87 6.82
CA ALA A 169 -6.08 4.21 6.27
C ALA A 169 -5.67 4.24 4.80
N LYS A 170 -4.50 3.66 4.47
CA LYS A 170 -3.91 3.75 3.13
C LYS A 170 -4.52 2.81 2.10
N LYS A 171 -5.13 1.70 2.51
CA LYS A 171 -5.66 0.67 1.59
C LYS A 171 -7.18 0.56 1.60
N VAL A 172 -7.82 0.88 2.70
CA VAL A 172 -9.30 0.78 2.82
C VAL A 172 -9.94 2.14 2.66
N LEU A 173 -9.57 3.11 3.51
CA LEU A 173 -10.21 4.44 3.50
C LEU A 173 -9.92 5.22 2.22
N ARG A 174 -8.79 4.98 1.58
CA ARG A 174 -8.49 5.59 0.29
C ARG A 174 -9.53 5.27 -0.78
N LYS A 175 -10.13 4.08 -0.75
CA LYS A 175 -11.21 3.72 -1.68
C LYS A 175 -12.46 4.57 -1.50
N PHE A 176 -12.60 5.22 -0.36
CA PHE A 176 -13.73 6.10 -0.08
C PHE A 176 -13.67 7.40 -0.89
N GLU A 177 -12.47 7.81 -1.36
CA GLU A 177 -12.32 8.99 -2.22
C GLU A 177 -13.11 8.87 -3.54
N SER A 178 -13.35 7.64 -4.02
CA SER A 178 -14.16 7.37 -5.21
C SER A 178 -15.67 7.44 -4.98
N LEU A 179 -16.11 7.58 -3.72
CA LEU A 179 -17.54 7.65 -3.38
C LEU A 179 -18.03 9.10 -3.42
N SER A 180 -19.33 9.26 -3.72
CA SER A 180 -20.03 10.54 -3.59
C SER A 180 -20.27 10.85 -2.11
N LEU A 181 -19.25 11.31 -1.39
CA LEU A 181 -19.24 11.45 0.07
C LEU A 181 -20.15 12.58 0.59
N GLY A 182 -20.59 13.51 -0.26
CA GLY A 182 -21.44 14.62 0.14
C GLY A 182 -22.73 14.18 0.85
N PHE A 183 -23.24 12.98 0.54
CA PHE A 183 -24.40 12.38 1.19
C PHE A 183 -24.06 11.39 2.31
N MET A 184 -22.77 11.17 2.61
CA MET A 184 -22.32 10.10 3.51
C MET A 184 -21.59 10.63 4.76
N LYS A 185 -21.63 11.93 5.04
CA LYS A 185 -20.94 12.52 6.22
C LYS A 185 -21.38 11.89 7.55
N ASP A 186 -22.67 11.60 7.67
CA ASP A 186 -23.20 10.94 8.87
C ASP A 186 -22.70 9.51 9.00
N GLU A 187 -22.61 8.79 7.88
CA GLU A 187 -22.08 7.42 7.88
C GLU A 187 -20.59 7.38 8.19
N LEU A 188 -19.82 8.37 7.73
CA LEU A 188 -18.39 8.51 8.10
C LEU A 188 -18.24 8.78 9.60
N THR A 189 -19.12 9.61 10.19
CA THR A 189 -19.10 9.87 11.63
C THR A 189 -19.50 8.63 12.45
N LYS A 190 -20.48 7.85 11.97
CA LYS A 190 -20.82 6.56 12.59
C LYS A 190 -19.69 5.55 12.49
N PHE A 191 -18.96 5.56 11.37
CA PHE A 191 -17.82 4.68 11.17
C PHE A 191 -16.65 5.04 12.09
N GLU A 192 -16.35 6.31 12.25
CA GLU A 192 -15.35 6.78 13.22
C GLU A 192 -15.66 6.32 14.66
N ASN A 193 -16.92 6.48 15.09
CA ASN A 193 -17.39 5.98 16.39
C ASN A 193 -17.33 4.43 16.48
N TYR A 194 -17.51 3.75 15.36
CA TYR A 194 -17.39 2.30 15.31
C TYR A 194 -15.93 1.86 15.50
N LEU A 195 -14.97 2.53 14.85
CA LEU A 195 -13.54 2.28 15.06
C LEU A 195 -13.14 2.49 16.52
N ASP A 196 -13.63 3.54 17.17
CA ASP A 196 -13.37 3.78 18.60
C ASP A 196 -13.92 2.67 19.51
N ARG A 197 -15.05 2.07 19.16
CA ARG A 197 -15.62 0.96 19.92
C ARG A 197 -14.86 -0.35 19.70
N THR A 198 -14.41 -0.61 18.48
CA THR A 198 -13.75 -1.86 18.09
C THR A 198 -12.30 -1.90 18.57
N PHE A 199 -11.57 -0.80 18.40
CA PHE A 199 -10.13 -0.76 18.67
C PHE A 199 -9.74 0.02 19.93
N GLY A 200 -10.67 0.81 20.48
CA GLY A 200 -10.43 1.65 21.65
C GLY A 200 -10.30 3.15 21.30
N LYS A 201 -10.65 3.99 22.25
CA LYS A 201 -10.51 5.44 22.10
C LYS A 201 -9.04 5.82 21.97
N ASN A 202 -8.75 6.81 21.13
CA ASN A 202 -7.39 7.31 20.87
C ASN A 202 -6.44 6.32 20.17
N THR A 203 -6.96 5.24 19.65
CA THR A 203 -6.30 4.39 18.67
C THR A 203 -6.73 4.80 17.25
N MET A 204 -6.30 4.11 16.23
CA MET A 204 -6.70 4.35 14.84
C MET A 204 -6.61 5.86 14.45
N VAL A 205 -5.53 6.52 14.85
CA VAL A 205 -5.34 7.96 14.71
C VAL A 205 -5.27 8.39 13.26
N ILE A 206 -4.53 7.63 12.43
CA ILE A 206 -4.35 7.91 11.01
C ILE A 206 -5.69 7.72 10.28
N CYS A 207 -6.43 6.66 10.59
CA CYS A 207 -7.77 6.45 10.04
C CYS A 207 -8.72 7.60 10.36
N LYS A 208 -8.71 8.09 11.59
CA LYS A 208 -9.58 9.22 11.99
C LYS A 208 -9.20 10.51 11.29
N GLN A 209 -7.90 10.81 11.21
CA GLN A 209 -7.41 11.96 10.45
C GLN A 209 -7.85 11.88 8.98
N TYR A 210 -7.77 10.69 8.40
CA TYR A 210 -8.20 10.46 7.03
C TYR A 210 -9.71 10.64 6.85
N ILE A 211 -10.52 10.12 7.78
CA ILE A 211 -11.98 10.32 7.78
C ILE A 211 -12.33 11.80 7.88
N GLU A 212 -11.63 12.56 8.72
CA GLU A 212 -11.84 14.00 8.83
C GLU A 212 -11.46 14.75 7.53
N GLN A 213 -10.41 14.33 6.84
CA GLN A 213 -10.08 14.88 5.52
C GLN A 213 -11.19 14.56 4.50
N LEU A 214 -11.69 13.33 4.46
CA LEU A 214 -12.81 12.93 3.60
C LEU A 214 -14.07 13.77 3.86
N LYS A 215 -14.36 14.11 5.12
CA LYS A 215 -15.50 14.97 5.48
C LYS A 215 -15.33 16.42 5.02
N LYS A 216 -14.08 16.92 4.94
CA LYS A 216 -13.77 18.32 4.55
C LYS A 216 -13.76 18.51 3.03
N ASN A 217 -13.30 17.51 2.29
CA ASN A 217 -13.13 17.60 0.84
C ASN A 217 -14.44 17.39 0.06
N ASN A 218 -15.57 17.26 0.77
CA ASN A 218 -16.91 17.07 0.19
C ASN A 218 -17.97 18.01 0.86
#